data_228c865e2473f54b1da8042beabe8bdd
#
_entry.id   228c865e2473f54b1da8042beabe8bdd
#
_cell.length_a   1.000
_cell.length_b   1.000
_cell.length_c   1.000
_cell.angle_alpha   90.00
_cell.angle_beta   90.00
_cell.angle_gamma   90.00
#
_symmetry.space_group_name_H-M   'P 1'
#
loop_
_entity.id
_entity.type
_entity.pdbx_description
1 polymer ?
#
loop_
_entity_poly.entity_id
_entity_poly.type
_entity_poly.pdbx_seq_one_letter_code
_entity_poly.pdbx_strand_id
1 'polypeptide(L)'
;MNELFEISMAMKEELRARLGSPQSSFDLWFGDFNLTSLDESRAVFSTPTKLRKQILSTRYISLISEVLTDVIGFSVEIEIFSLDEDSGFTPGASAPVENMDKHFEKDALKKSERKEKKIEEILNTASSDKKSLLDEYTFDNFIEGESNKFAKAVCYAVANDISYCNPLFLYGHSGLGKTHLLYAIMNHMKKKNPDLKIVYKKSETFINELIDAISNHSTSEFKEKYRSADVLMIDDIQFIAGKESTQEEFFHTFSALYEAEKLIILTSDRPPKEINPLMDRLRTRFEWGLIADIQPPSFELRRAIIKKKSEDMGLTFPPHLIDYIAERLNNNIRQIEGILKKLYAIHSFTGLEITKESIDNVISIVDPGNIPTDAMVEKILHHVSRKYGVSVEDIKSKKKTDSIAGARHISIYIIRKLTDLSLKEIGKIFGRDHSTVISSINKIELNIKTVKNYEGEINLLVKEIKDN
;
A
#
# COMPACT_ATOMS: atom_id res chain seq x y z
N MET A 1 -4.78 21.29 -35.30
CA MET A 1 -5.08 20.56 -34.03
C MET A 1 -4.46 19.17 -33.98
N ASN A 2 -4.07 18.58 -35.13
CA ASN A 2 -3.47 17.22 -35.11
C ASN A 2 -1.97 17.18 -34.73
N GLU A 3 -1.15 18.15 -35.15
CA GLU A 3 0.31 18.10 -34.92
C GLU A 3 0.73 18.13 -33.44
N LEU A 4 0.13 19.01 -32.65
CA LEU A 4 0.42 19.06 -31.19
C LEU A 4 0.03 17.78 -30.45
N PHE A 5 -1.04 17.14 -30.90
CA PHE A 5 -1.48 15.87 -30.34
C PHE A 5 -0.52 14.71 -30.70
N GLU A 6 -0.06 14.67 -31.95
CA GLU A 6 0.90 13.66 -32.42
C GLU A 6 2.25 13.81 -31.73
N ILE A 7 2.75 15.03 -31.57
CA ILE A 7 3.98 15.32 -30.79
C ILE A 7 3.81 14.90 -29.32
N SER A 8 2.66 15.24 -28.71
CA SER A 8 2.36 14.88 -27.32
C SER A 8 2.31 13.36 -27.13
N MET A 9 1.76 12.61 -28.07
CA MET A 9 1.71 11.15 -28.03
C MET A 9 3.09 10.52 -28.21
N ALA A 10 3.85 10.95 -29.21
CA ALA A 10 5.22 10.47 -29.47
C ALA A 10 6.14 10.73 -28.25
N MET A 11 6.03 11.91 -27.66
CA MET A 11 6.77 12.27 -26.45
C MET A 11 6.39 11.35 -25.26
N LYS A 12 5.10 11.06 -25.06
CA LYS A 12 4.67 10.15 -23.99
C LYS A 12 5.18 8.72 -24.18
N GLU A 13 5.21 8.21 -25.41
CA GLU A 13 5.75 6.90 -25.73
C GLU A 13 7.26 6.82 -25.42
N GLU A 14 8.02 7.84 -25.83
CA GLU A 14 9.45 7.90 -25.60
C GLU A 14 9.78 8.10 -24.10
N LEU A 15 9.06 8.97 -23.39
CA LEU A 15 9.17 9.11 -21.92
C LEU A 15 8.92 7.79 -21.21
N ARG A 16 7.93 7.03 -21.68
CA ARG A 16 7.60 5.72 -21.11
C ARG A 16 8.70 4.70 -21.34
N ALA A 17 9.28 4.67 -22.54
CA ALA A 17 10.39 3.79 -22.89
C ALA A 17 11.64 4.06 -22.01
N ARG A 18 12.00 5.33 -21.82
CA ARG A 18 13.16 5.74 -21.02
C ARG A 18 12.99 5.56 -19.51
N LEU A 19 11.77 5.75 -19.00
CA LEU A 19 11.50 5.58 -17.58
C LEU A 19 11.44 4.13 -17.14
N GLY A 20 11.17 3.17 -18.03
CA GLY A 20 11.08 1.74 -17.70
C GLY A 20 10.09 1.41 -16.58
N SER A 21 9.17 2.35 -16.27
CA SER A 21 8.29 2.26 -15.12
C SER A 21 7.01 1.47 -15.44
N PRO A 22 6.40 0.78 -14.45
CA PRO A 22 5.09 0.15 -14.63
C PRO A 22 4.04 1.17 -15.11
N GLN A 23 3.10 0.72 -15.93
CA GLN A 23 2.08 1.57 -16.57
C GLN A 23 1.34 2.47 -15.57
N SER A 24 0.97 1.93 -14.41
CA SER A 24 0.27 2.66 -13.35
C SER A 24 1.09 3.82 -12.76
N SER A 25 2.42 3.69 -12.68
CA SER A 25 3.30 4.77 -12.17
C SER A 25 3.52 5.85 -13.23
N PHE A 26 3.59 5.48 -14.50
CA PHE A 26 3.70 6.42 -15.61
C PHE A 26 2.41 7.26 -15.75
N ASP A 27 1.26 6.62 -15.77
CA ASP A 27 -0.05 7.26 -15.89
C ASP A 27 -0.34 8.24 -14.74
N LEU A 28 0.20 7.95 -13.54
CA LEU A 28 0.06 8.85 -12.39
C LEU A 28 0.67 10.24 -12.63
N TRP A 29 1.80 10.32 -13.32
CA TRP A 29 2.53 11.59 -13.52
C TRP A 29 2.33 12.19 -14.90
N PHE A 30 2.25 11.36 -15.95
CA PHE A 30 2.23 11.75 -17.34
C PHE A 30 0.90 11.49 -18.07
N GLY A 31 -0.05 10.79 -17.45
CA GLY A 31 -1.34 10.46 -18.06
C GLY A 31 -2.07 11.69 -18.60
N ASP A 32 -2.25 12.70 -17.75
CA ASP A 32 -2.92 13.97 -18.06
C ASP A 32 -1.91 15.12 -18.31
N PHE A 33 -0.68 14.82 -18.65
CA PHE A 33 0.35 15.79 -19.05
C PHE A 33 0.28 16.03 -20.55
N ASN A 34 -0.20 17.19 -20.98
CA ASN A 34 -0.50 17.46 -22.39
C ASN A 34 0.22 18.72 -22.89
N LEU A 35 0.76 18.65 -24.10
CA LEU A 35 1.31 19.79 -24.81
C LEU A 35 0.15 20.67 -25.29
N THR A 36 0.12 21.92 -24.83
CA THR A 36 -0.95 22.88 -25.13
C THR A 36 -0.55 23.90 -26.20
N SER A 37 0.71 24.30 -26.26
CA SER A 37 1.26 25.10 -27.33
C SER A 37 2.74 24.79 -27.56
N LEU A 38 3.21 24.96 -28.79
CA LEU A 38 4.59 24.81 -29.21
C LEU A 38 4.89 25.89 -30.24
N ASP A 39 5.96 26.66 -30.03
CA ASP A 39 6.55 27.59 -31.00
C ASP A 39 8.07 27.34 -31.11
N GLU A 40 8.78 28.11 -31.90
CA GLU A 40 10.21 27.92 -32.18
C GLU A 40 11.11 28.09 -30.93
N SER A 41 10.60 28.68 -29.85
CA SER A 41 11.37 29.00 -28.66
C SER A 41 10.82 28.35 -27.41
N ARG A 42 9.54 27.96 -27.37
CA ARG A 42 8.83 27.59 -26.16
C ARG A 42 7.81 26.48 -26.38
N ALA A 43 7.77 25.53 -25.43
CA ALA A 43 6.76 24.49 -25.35
C ALA A 43 5.99 24.62 -24.02
N VAL A 44 4.67 24.71 -24.08
CA VAL A 44 3.81 24.89 -22.92
C VAL A 44 3.01 23.61 -22.66
N PHE A 45 3.12 23.09 -21.46
CA PHE A 45 2.42 21.88 -21.03
C PHE A 45 1.39 22.17 -19.94
N SER A 46 0.28 21.45 -19.97
CA SER A 46 -0.73 21.49 -18.92
C SER A 46 -0.71 20.25 -18.06
N THR A 47 -1.00 20.41 -16.77
CA THR A 47 -1.18 19.32 -15.80
C THR A 47 -2.37 19.63 -14.86
N PRO A 48 -3.09 18.63 -14.36
CA PRO A 48 -4.31 18.86 -13.58
C PRO A 48 -4.08 19.59 -12.26
N THR A 49 -2.95 19.34 -11.57
CA THR A 49 -2.74 19.82 -10.19
C THR A 49 -1.38 20.48 -9.98
N LYS A 50 -1.34 21.44 -9.05
CA LYS A 50 -0.12 22.13 -8.60
C LYS A 50 0.98 21.19 -8.14
N LEU A 51 0.61 20.10 -7.46
CA LEU A 51 1.57 19.09 -7.01
C LEU A 51 2.27 18.39 -8.18
N ARG A 52 1.50 18.02 -9.24
CA ARG A 52 2.08 17.42 -10.46
C ARG A 52 2.99 18.42 -11.18
N LYS A 53 2.58 19.68 -11.32
CA LYS A 53 3.41 20.76 -11.87
C LYS A 53 4.75 20.82 -11.15
N GLN A 54 4.75 20.88 -9.81
CA GLN A 54 5.96 20.97 -9.01
C GLN A 54 6.89 19.75 -9.20
N ILE A 55 6.36 18.54 -9.21
CA ILE A 55 7.15 17.32 -9.40
C ILE A 55 7.71 17.22 -10.81
N LEU A 56 6.91 17.51 -11.84
CA LEU A 56 7.35 17.48 -13.22
C LEU A 56 8.44 18.54 -13.49
N SER A 57 8.27 19.76 -12.96
CA SER A 57 9.24 20.85 -13.12
C SER A 57 10.53 20.67 -12.31
N THR A 58 10.53 19.89 -11.20
CA THR A 58 11.73 19.70 -10.38
C THR A 58 12.45 18.39 -10.67
N ARG A 59 11.72 17.31 -10.90
CA ARG A 59 12.32 15.98 -11.01
C ARG A 59 12.46 15.48 -12.45
N TYR A 60 11.55 15.87 -13.31
CA TYR A 60 11.47 15.33 -14.67
C TYR A 60 11.75 16.32 -15.79
N ILE A 61 12.02 17.59 -15.45
CA ILE A 61 12.19 18.64 -16.45
C ILE A 61 13.31 18.35 -17.46
N SER A 62 14.47 17.84 -16.98
CA SER A 62 15.61 17.49 -17.84
C SER A 62 15.25 16.37 -18.81
N LEU A 63 14.56 15.31 -18.32
CA LEU A 63 14.13 14.19 -19.16
C LEU A 63 13.07 14.63 -20.17
N ILE A 64 12.12 15.47 -19.76
CA ILE A 64 11.09 16.03 -20.65
C ILE A 64 11.75 16.86 -21.76
N SER A 65 12.76 17.67 -21.41
CA SER A 65 13.49 18.49 -22.36
C SER A 65 14.28 17.65 -23.38
N GLU A 66 14.98 16.60 -22.91
CA GLU A 66 15.69 15.68 -23.80
C GLU A 66 14.75 14.98 -24.80
N VAL A 67 13.67 14.37 -24.25
CA VAL A 67 12.71 13.64 -25.06
C VAL A 67 11.98 14.57 -26.05
N LEU A 68 11.59 15.77 -25.62
CA LEU A 68 10.97 16.72 -26.51
C LEU A 68 11.92 17.14 -27.63
N THR A 69 13.18 17.43 -27.31
CA THR A 69 14.20 17.77 -28.29
C THR A 69 14.42 16.64 -29.32
N ASP A 70 14.41 15.38 -28.88
CA ASP A 70 14.54 14.23 -29.79
C ASP A 70 13.31 14.06 -30.71
N VAL A 71 12.12 14.39 -30.21
CA VAL A 71 10.87 14.28 -30.97
C VAL A 71 10.71 15.41 -32.00
N ILE A 72 11.06 16.66 -31.63
CA ILE A 72 10.85 17.84 -32.51
C ILE A 72 12.12 18.26 -33.27
N GLY A 73 13.32 17.75 -32.89
CA GLY A 73 14.57 18.00 -33.56
C GLY A 73 15.30 19.29 -33.19
N PHE A 74 14.77 20.10 -32.27
CA PHE A 74 15.40 21.33 -31.75
C PHE A 74 15.07 21.57 -30.30
N SER A 75 15.87 22.38 -29.62
CA SER A 75 15.69 22.68 -28.18
C SER A 75 14.78 23.87 -27.97
N VAL A 76 13.83 23.72 -27.04
CA VAL A 76 12.89 24.79 -26.65
C VAL A 76 12.81 24.92 -25.14
N GLU A 77 12.43 26.09 -24.65
CA GLU A 77 12.15 26.31 -23.23
C GLU A 77 10.82 25.66 -22.84
N ILE A 78 10.82 24.89 -21.74
CA ILE A 78 9.63 24.17 -21.29
C ILE A 78 8.97 24.93 -20.14
N GLU A 79 7.69 25.23 -20.32
CA GLU A 79 6.84 25.78 -19.28
C GLU A 79 5.71 24.81 -18.95
N ILE A 80 5.46 24.60 -17.65
CA ILE A 80 4.39 23.71 -17.16
C ILE A 80 3.45 24.55 -16.30
N PHE A 81 2.15 24.54 -16.62
CA PHE A 81 1.13 25.18 -15.78
C PHE A 81 0.14 24.16 -15.22
N SER A 82 -0.54 24.51 -14.12
CA SER A 82 -1.58 23.68 -13.52
C SER A 82 -2.95 24.28 -13.79
N LEU A 83 -3.91 23.42 -14.12
CA LEU A 83 -5.31 23.83 -14.37
C LEU A 83 -6.01 24.35 -13.11
N ASP A 84 -5.51 24.02 -11.93
CA ASP A 84 -6.03 24.50 -10.62
C ASP A 84 -5.61 25.96 -10.32
N GLU A 85 -4.63 26.53 -11.02
CA GLU A 85 -4.13 27.89 -10.77
C GLU A 85 -4.74 28.95 -11.70
N ASP A 86 -5.29 28.56 -12.85
CA ASP A 86 -5.71 29.51 -13.89
C ASP A 86 -7.20 29.41 -14.25
N SER A 87 -8.04 30.02 -13.43
CA SER A 87 -9.37 30.49 -13.88
C SER A 87 -9.31 31.87 -14.54
N GLY A 88 -8.17 32.28 -15.15
CA GLY A 88 -7.99 33.64 -15.63
C GLY A 88 -7.08 33.88 -16.85
N PHE A 89 -6.70 32.89 -17.64
CA PHE A 89 -5.79 33.11 -18.76
C PHE A 89 -6.47 32.98 -20.13
N THR A 90 -6.59 34.11 -20.86
CA THR A 90 -6.88 34.20 -22.31
C THR A 90 -5.56 34.40 -23.07
N PRO A 91 -5.26 33.63 -24.13
CA PRO A 91 -4.04 33.79 -24.91
C PRO A 91 -4.18 34.95 -25.93
N GLY A 92 -3.29 35.92 -25.80
CA GLY A 92 -3.06 36.90 -26.87
C GLY A 92 -2.86 38.31 -26.38
N ALA A 93 -1.62 38.77 -26.24
CA ALA A 93 -1.11 40.08 -26.65
C ALA A 93 0.33 40.29 -26.15
N SER A 94 1.24 40.46 -27.10
CA SER A 94 2.61 40.88 -26.95
C SER A 94 2.72 42.37 -26.58
N ALA A 95 3.56 42.72 -25.60
CA ALA A 95 4.14 44.05 -25.46
C ALA A 95 5.47 43.98 -24.69
N PRO A 96 6.44 44.91 -24.91
CA PRO A 96 7.86 44.66 -24.88
C PRO A 96 8.54 44.89 -23.51
N VAL A 97 9.65 44.19 -23.32
CA VAL A 97 10.49 44.23 -22.13
C VAL A 97 11.57 45.30 -22.31
N GLU A 98 11.64 46.26 -21.42
CA GLU A 98 12.85 47.08 -21.19
C GLU A 98 13.34 46.97 -19.75
N ASN A 99 14.60 46.53 -19.68
CA ASN A 99 15.63 46.77 -18.63
C ASN A 99 15.22 46.87 -17.16
N MET A 100 15.46 45.75 -16.42
CA MET A 100 15.78 45.79 -14.98
C MET A 100 16.76 44.69 -14.57
N ASP A 101 17.97 44.71 -15.10
CA ASP A 101 19.11 43.96 -14.57
C ASP A 101 19.88 44.80 -13.57
N LYS A 102 20.05 44.25 -12.36
CA LYS A 102 21.14 44.41 -11.37
C LYS A 102 20.74 44.37 -9.89
N HIS A 103 19.46 44.25 -9.53
CA HIS A 103 19.09 44.16 -8.12
C HIS A 103 18.64 42.75 -7.66
N PHE A 104 18.44 41.83 -8.59
CA PHE A 104 17.86 40.51 -8.29
C PHE A 104 18.86 39.43 -7.88
N GLU A 105 20.18 39.58 -8.18
CA GLU A 105 21.18 38.57 -7.83
C GLU A 105 21.49 38.48 -6.33
N LYS A 106 21.43 39.61 -5.59
CA LYS A 106 21.70 39.59 -4.13
C LYS A 106 20.54 39.11 -3.28
N ASP A 107 19.31 39.22 -3.77
CA ASP A 107 18.13 38.71 -3.07
C ASP A 107 17.87 37.23 -3.37
N ALA A 108 18.27 36.73 -4.55
CA ALA A 108 18.19 35.33 -4.92
C ALA A 108 19.16 34.47 -4.09
N LEU A 109 20.39 34.92 -3.85
CA LEU A 109 21.35 34.22 -2.98
C LEU A 109 20.88 34.15 -1.52
N LYS A 110 20.34 35.25 -0.98
CA LYS A 110 19.77 35.26 0.38
C LYS A 110 18.47 34.43 0.51
N LYS A 111 17.73 34.27 -0.58
CA LYS A 111 16.55 33.37 -0.62
C LYS A 111 16.94 31.91 -0.75
N SER A 112 18.04 31.59 -1.45
CA SER A 112 18.55 30.21 -1.52
C SER A 112 19.12 29.74 -0.18
N GLU A 113 19.92 30.55 0.48
CA GLU A 113 20.47 30.28 1.82
C GLU A 113 19.34 30.14 2.89
N ARG A 114 18.27 30.96 2.78
CA ARG A 114 17.09 30.79 3.64
C ARG A 114 16.26 29.53 3.30
N LYS A 115 16.23 29.10 2.04
CA LYS A 115 15.60 27.84 1.65
C LYS A 115 16.41 26.63 2.08
N GLU A 116 17.74 26.69 1.97
CA GLU A 116 18.61 25.61 2.44
C GLU A 116 18.55 25.46 3.97
N LYS A 117 18.58 26.55 4.72
CA LYS A 117 18.37 26.52 6.19
C LYS A 117 16.98 26.00 6.56
N LYS A 118 15.95 26.36 5.79
CA LYS A 118 14.58 25.86 6.02
C LYS A 118 14.41 24.39 5.63
N ILE A 119 15.17 23.91 4.63
CA ILE A 119 15.25 22.51 4.25
C ILE A 119 16.04 21.71 5.29
N GLU A 120 17.12 22.25 5.83
CA GLU A 120 17.86 21.66 6.95
C GLU A 120 17.03 21.64 8.24
N GLU A 121 16.27 22.69 8.55
CA GLU A 121 15.28 22.66 9.64
C GLU A 121 14.16 21.64 9.42
N ILE A 122 13.65 21.51 8.19
CA ILE A 122 12.64 20.49 7.85
C ILE A 122 13.23 19.07 7.90
N LEU A 123 14.48 18.87 7.49
CA LEU A 123 15.20 17.60 7.63
C LEU A 123 15.52 17.26 9.08
N ASN A 124 15.81 18.26 9.89
CA ASN A 124 16.02 18.10 11.34
C ASN A 124 14.70 17.90 12.11
N THR A 125 13.59 18.52 11.70
CA THR A 125 12.26 18.23 12.23
C THR A 125 11.76 16.86 11.78
N ALA A 126 12.07 16.39 10.56
CA ALA A 126 11.78 15.02 10.13
C ALA A 126 12.57 13.95 10.92
N SER A 127 13.72 14.31 11.49
CA SER A 127 14.46 13.45 12.42
C SER A 127 13.87 13.48 13.84
N SER A 128 13.26 14.57 14.27
CA SER A 128 12.48 14.65 15.52
C SER A 128 11.17 13.89 15.44
N ASP A 129 10.48 13.92 14.29
CA ASP A 129 9.26 13.15 14.05
C ASP A 129 9.50 11.63 14.04
N LYS A 130 10.67 11.18 13.54
CA LYS A 130 11.07 9.77 13.66
C LYS A 130 11.29 9.32 15.11
N LYS A 131 11.78 10.20 15.96
CA LYS A 131 11.99 9.90 17.38
C LYS A 131 10.66 9.85 18.13
N SER A 132 9.71 10.73 17.81
CA SER A 132 8.35 10.71 18.37
C SER A 132 7.54 9.49 17.92
N LEU A 133 7.65 9.05 16.65
CA LEU A 133 6.99 7.84 16.14
C LEU A 133 7.49 6.56 16.82
N LEU A 134 8.77 6.49 17.16
CA LEU A 134 9.33 5.35 17.90
C LEU A 134 8.78 5.28 19.33
N ASP A 135 8.55 6.44 19.97
CA ASP A 135 8.01 6.52 21.34
C ASP A 135 6.52 6.10 21.41
N GLU A 136 5.78 6.13 20.30
CA GLU A 136 4.39 5.66 20.23
C GLU A 136 4.26 4.14 20.22
N TYR A 137 5.26 3.41 19.70
CA TYR A 137 5.21 1.95 19.60
C TYR A 137 5.66 1.28 20.90
N THR A 138 4.74 1.20 21.85
CA THR A 138 4.94 0.56 23.16
C THR A 138 3.96 -0.60 23.35
N PHE A 139 4.23 -1.48 24.34
CA PHE A 139 3.28 -2.52 24.72
C PHE A 139 1.96 -1.95 25.28
N ASP A 140 2.01 -0.77 25.91
CA ASP A 140 0.82 -0.10 26.44
C ASP A 140 -0.09 0.43 25.34
N ASN A 141 0.51 0.92 24.23
CA ASN A 141 -0.22 1.40 23.07
C ASN A 141 -0.65 0.27 22.12
N PHE A 142 -0.17 -0.95 22.31
CA PHE A 142 -0.60 -2.10 21.53
C PHE A 142 -1.91 -2.66 22.08
N ILE A 143 -2.99 -2.44 21.33
CA ILE A 143 -4.33 -2.85 21.75
C ILE A 143 -4.47 -4.37 21.66
N GLU A 144 -4.77 -4.99 22.78
CA GLU A 144 -4.85 -6.44 22.94
C GLU A 144 -6.26 -6.96 22.66
N GLY A 145 -6.33 -8.12 22.01
CA GLY A 145 -7.52 -8.92 21.79
C GLY A 145 -7.15 -10.40 21.61
N GLU A 146 -8.13 -11.28 21.52
CA GLU A 146 -7.90 -12.72 21.41
C GLU A 146 -6.97 -13.11 20.26
N SER A 147 -7.02 -12.37 19.14
CA SER A 147 -6.22 -12.65 17.94
C SER A 147 -4.73 -12.30 18.03
N ASN A 148 -4.32 -11.50 19.03
CA ASN A 148 -2.94 -11.04 19.18
C ASN A 148 -2.38 -11.14 20.61
N LYS A 149 -3.18 -11.60 21.56
CA LYS A 149 -2.83 -11.73 22.99
C LYS A 149 -1.60 -12.60 23.20
N PHE A 150 -1.54 -13.77 22.56
CA PHE A 150 -0.40 -14.67 22.68
C PHE A 150 0.88 -14.02 22.14
N ALA A 151 0.84 -13.43 20.95
CA ALA A 151 1.98 -12.75 20.37
C ALA A 151 2.49 -11.59 21.24
N LYS A 152 1.57 -10.77 21.80
CA LYS A 152 1.92 -9.69 22.74
C LYS A 152 2.60 -10.23 23.99
N ALA A 153 2.04 -11.28 24.60
CA ALA A 153 2.57 -11.89 25.81
C ALA A 153 3.98 -12.45 25.60
N VAL A 154 4.20 -13.16 24.49
CA VAL A 154 5.52 -13.67 24.11
C VAL A 154 6.52 -12.54 23.88
N CYS A 155 6.14 -11.52 23.12
CA CYS A 155 7.01 -10.35 22.88
C CYS A 155 7.37 -9.62 24.18
N TYR A 156 6.42 -9.48 25.10
CA TYR A 156 6.68 -8.89 26.42
C TYR A 156 7.61 -9.76 27.27
N ALA A 157 7.44 -11.08 27.24
CA ALA A 157 8.30 -12.02 27.92
C ALA A 157 9.75 -11.95 27.41
N VAL A 158 9.92 -11.96 26.07
CA VAL A 158 11.24 -11.81 25.41
C VAL A 158 11.89 -10.47 25.76
N ALA A 159 11.13 -9.38 25.82
CA ALA A 159 11.61 -8.07 26.21
C ALA A 159 12.10 -8.02 27.67
N ASN A 160 11.65 -8.95 28.52
CA ASN A 160 12.05 -9.11 29.92
C ASN A 160 13.12 -10.17 30.15
N ASP A 161 13.80 -10.64 29.08
CA ASP A 161 14.97 -11.51 29.18
C ASP A 161 14.66 -13.01 29.36
N ILE A 162 13.65 -13.49 28.63
CA ILE A 162 13.34 -14.92 28.66
C ILE A 162 14.08 -15.64 27.53
N SER A 163 15.24 -16.23 27.86
CA SER A 163 16.19 -16.83 26.89
C SER A 163 15.67 -18.05 26.13
N TYR A 164 14.70 -18.80 26.69
CA TYR A 164 14.17 -20.00 25.99
C TYR A 164 13.29 -19.72 24.77
N CYS A 165 12.99 -18.46 24.51
CA CYS A 165 12.24 -18.03 23.31
C CYS A 165 13.14 -17.61 22.14
N ASN A 166 14.40 -18.01 22.11
CA ASN A 166 15.36 -17.64 21.06
C ASN A 166 15.54 -18.76 20.02
N PRO A 167 15.36 -18.50 18.73
CA PRO A 167 14.84 -17.27 18.13
C PRO A 167 13.34 -17.06 18.36
N LEU A 168 12.89 -15.81 18.36
CA LEU A 168 11.47 -15.48 18.26
C LEU A 168 11.10 -15.27 16.79
N PHE A 169 10.14 -16.03 16.28
CA PHE A 169 9.58 -15.87 14.94
C PHE A 169 8.12 -15.41 15.03
N LEU A 170 7.87 -14.15 14.68
CA LEU A 170 6.55 -13.54 14.73
C LEU A 170 5.97 -13.45 13.31
N TYR A 171 4.83 -14.08 13.05
CA TYR A 171 4.23 -14.02 11.72
C TYR A 171 2.75 -13.63 11.74
N GLY A 172 2.27 -13.21 10.57
CA GLY A 172 0.88 -12.80 10.34
C GLY A 172 0.78 -11.87 9.14
N HIS A 173 -0.38 -11.74 8.55
CA HIS A 173 -0.58 -10.92 7.36
C HIS A 173 -0.07 -9.48 7.52
N SER A 174 0.13 -8.80 6.39
CA SER A 174 0.58 -7.39 6.41
C SER A 174 -0.42 -6.52 7.17
N GLY A 175 0.12 -5.58 7.98
CA GLY A 175 -0.70 -4.60 8.69
C GLY A 175 -1.34 -5.06 10.00
N LEU A 176 -0.96 -6.23 10.56
CA LEU A 176 -1.49 -6.74 11.83
C LEU A 176 -0.72 -6.28 13.09
N GLY A 177 0.34 -5.47 12.94
CA GLY A 177 1.07 -4.90 14.07
C GLY A 177 2.40 -5.60 14.41
N LYS A 178 2.96 -6.46 13.54
CA LYS A 178 4.28 -7.10 13.73
C LYS A 178 5.39 -6.07 14.03
N THR A 179 5.50 -5.07 13.16
CA THR A 179 6.48 -3.97 13.32
C THR A 179 6.26 -3.20 14.62
N HIS A 180 5.01 -2.98 15.06
CA HIS A 180 4.70 -2.36 16.35
C HIS A 180 5.30 -3.17 17.51
N LEU A 181 5.10 -4.49 17.50
CA LEU A 181 5.66 -5.36 18.54
C LEU A 181 7.19 -5.39 18.54
N LEU A 182 7.85 -5.35 17.36
CA LEU A 182 9.32 -5.22 17.29
C LEU A 182 9.80 -3.93 17.96
N TYR A 183 9.18 -2.80 17.66
CA TYR A 183 9.52 -1.53 18.29
C TYR A 183 9.17 -1.52 19.79
N ALA A 184 8.05 -2.13 20.19
CA ALA A 184 7.70 -2.25 21.60
C ALA A 184 8.75 -3.05 22.40
N ILE A 185 9.27 -4.15 21.83
CA ILE A 185 10.39 -4.91 22.42
C ILE A 185 11.63 -4.01 22.52
N MET A 186 12.01 -3.37 21.42
CA MET A 186 13.19 -2.51 21.36
C MET A 186 13.12 -1.37 22.39
N ASN A 187 11.98 -0.68 22.48
CA ASN A 187 11.78 0.41 23.43
C ASN A 187 11.83 -0.07 24.86
N HIS A 188 11.20 -1.22 25.16
CA HIS A 188 11.21 -1.81 26.50
C HIS A 188 12.63 -2.21 26.92
N MET A 189 13.38 -2.89 26.04
CA MET A 189 14.76 -3.30 26.29
C MET A 189 15.71 -2.11 26.47
N LYS A 190 15.60 -1.10 25.59
CA LYS A 190 16.41 0.13 25.68
C LYS A 190 16.12 0.95 26.95
N LYS A 191 14.86 0.95 27.42
CA LYS A 191 14.49 1.60 28.68
C LYS A 191 15.12 0.88 29.88
N LYS A 192 15.24 -0.45 29.83
CA LYS A 192 15.83 -1.29 30.88
C LYS A 192 17.38 -1.25 30.84
N ASN A 193 17.94 -1.31 29.65
CA ASN A 193 19.39 -1.25 29.42
C ASN A 193 19.71 -0.37 28.18
N PRO A 194 20.07 0.92 28.39
CA PRO A 194 20.37 1.84 27.32
C PRO A 194 21.57 1.44 26.44
N ASP A 195 22.55 0.73 27.01
CA ASP A 195 23.79 0.34 26.34
C ASP A 195 23.63 -0.91 25.45
N LEU A 196 22.49 -1.60 25.53
CA LEU A 196 22.23 -2.81 24.76
C LEU A 196 22.34 -2.54 23.25
N LYS A 197 23.18 -3.29 22.54
CA LYS A 197 23.39 -3.14 21.11
C LYS A 197 22.28 -3.85 20.32
N ILE A 198 21.21 -3.11 20.01
CA ILE A 198 20.08 -3.63 19.22
C ILE A 198 20.27 -3.23 17.76
N VAL A 199 20.30 -4.21 16.86
CA VAL A 199 20.31 -4.02 15.41
C VAL A 199 18.93 -4.37 14.85
N TYR A 200 18.14 -3.35 14.50
CA TYR A 200 16.88 -3.50 13.79
C TYR A 200 17.06 -3.15 12.32
N LYS A 201 16.64 -4.02 11.42
CA LYS A 201 16.64 -3.81 9.97
C LYS A 201 15.45 -4.48 9.30
N LYS A 202 14.99 -3.87 8.21
CA LYS A 202 14.14 -4.58 7.25
C LYS A 202 15.02 -5.49 6.40
N SER A 203 14.49 -6.65 5.99
CA SER A 203 15.23 -7.58 5.12
C SER A 203 15.78 -6.93 3.86
N GLU A 204 15.02 -6.04 3.22
CA GLU A 204 15.48 -5.32 2.03
C GLU A 204 16.72 -4.47 2.33
N THR A 205 16.76 -3.80 3.48
CA THR A 205 17.93 -3.02 3.89
C THR A 205 19.12 -3.92 4.16
N PHE A 206 18.91 -5.07 4.82
CA PHE A 206 19.97 -6.07 5.05
C PHE A 206 20.56 -6.57 3.73
N ILE A 207 19.70 -6.85 2.74
CA ILE A 207 20.12 -7.32 1.41
C ILE A 207 20.94 -6.23 0.70
N ASN A 208 20.47 -4.99 0.70
CA ASN A 208 21.17 -3.89 0.04
C ASN A 208 22.52 -3.60 0.70
N GLU A 209 22.57 -3.58 2.04
CA GLU A 209 23.84 -3.41 2.77
C GLU A 209 24.83 -4.57 2.49
N LEU A 210 24.34 -5.80 2.29
CA LEU A 210 25.21 -6.94 1.90
C LEU A 210 25.75 -6.76 0.47
N ILE A 211 24.90 -6.36 -0.47
CA ILE A 211 25.31 -6.11 -1.86
C ILE A 211 26.37 -4.99 -1.92
N ASP A 212 26.12 -3.90 -1.19
CA ASP A 212 27.06 -2.79 -1.11
C ASP A 212 28.39 -3.20 -0.48
N ALA A 213 28.36 -4.02 0.58
CA ALA A 213 29.55 -4.53 1.25
C ALA A 213 30.38 -5.47 0.33
N ILE A 214 29.71 -6.27 -0.50
CA ILE A 214 30.40 -7.13 -1.49
C ILE A 214 31.03 -6.25 -2.59
N SER A 215 30.30 -5.27 -3.10
CA SER A 215 30.75 -4.37 -4.17
C SER A 215 31.94 -3.49 -3.74
N ASN A 216 31.95 -3.08 -2.49
CA ASN A 216 32.97 -2.20 -1.91
C ASN A 216 34.08 -2.96 -1.17
N HIS A 217 34.11 -4.30 -1.22
CA HIS A 217 35.07 -5.15 -0.50
C HIS A 217 35.10 -4.92 1.02
N SER A 218 33.97 -4.50 1.64
CA SER A 218 33.82 -4.19 3.07
C SER A 218 32.99 -5.22 3.84
N THR A 219 33.02 -6.47 3.39
CA THR A 219 32.25 -7.59 4.01
C THR A 219 32.62 -7.82 5.49
N SER A 220 33.85 -7.49 5.92
CA SER A 220 34.24 -7.60 7.31
C SER A 220 33.49 -6.62 8.22
N GLU A 221 33.29 -5.39 7.79
CA GLU A 221 32.52 -4.37 8.53
C GLU A 221 31.05 -4.76 8.61
N PHE A 222 30.50 -5.29 7.53
CA PHE A 222 29.14 -5.84 7.51
C PHE A 222 28.97 -6.95 8.55
N LYS A 223 29.88 -7.93 8.55
CA LYS A 223 29.86 -9.05 9.51
C LYS A 223 30.00 -8.56 10.95
N GLU A 224 30.92 -7.65 11.21
CA GLU A 224 31.11 -7.06 12.53
C GLU A 224 29.85 -6.35 13.02
N LYS A 225 29.22 -5.52 12.17
CA LYS A 225 28.00 -4.81 12.48
C LYS A 225 26.86 -5.73 12.95
N TYR A 226 26.63 -6.81 12.23
CA TYR A 226 25.51 -7.70 12.52
C TYR A 226 25.83 -8.75 13.58
N ARG A 227 27.05 -9.32 13.57
CA ARG A 227 27.42 -10.41 14.48
C ARG A 227 27.85 -9.93 15.89
N SER A 228 28.08 -8.62 16.07
CA SER A 228 28.36 -8.03 17.38
C SER A 228 27.10 -7.46 18.07
N ALA A 229 25.91 -7.67 17.50
CA ALA A 229 24.66 -7.26 18.12
C ALA A 229 24.33 -8.12 19.36
N ASP A 230 23.78 -7.49 20.40
CA ASP A 230 23.18 -8.22 21.51
C ASP A 230 21.78 -8.72 21.17
N VAL A 231 21.09 -7.95 20.30
CA VAL A 231 19.76 -8.29 19.78
C VAL A 231 19.73 -7.99 18.28
N LEU A 232 19.44 -9.00 17.48
CA LEU A 232 19.19 -8.84 16.04
C LEU A 232 17.68 -8.94 15.77
N MET A 233 17.11 -7.89 15.18
CA MET A 233 15.72 -7.84 14.76
C MET A 233 15.64 -7.65 13.26
N ILE A 234 15.08 -8.62 12.54
CA ILE A 234 14.85 -8.51 11.09
C ILE A 234 13.35 -8.53 10.79
N ASP A 235 12.87 -7.42 10.23
CA ASP A 235 11.47 -7.27 9.81
C ASP A 235 11.29 -7.76 8.38
N ASP A 236 10.19 -8.47 8.12
CA ASP A 236 9.79 -9.00 6.82
C ASP A 236 10.84 -9.97 6.21
N ILE A 237 11.28 -10.99 6.96
CA ILE A 237 12.33 -11.95 6.55
C ILE A 237 11.99 -12.71 5.26
N GLN A 238 10.71 -12.80 4.85
CA GLN A 238 10.30 -13.47 3.61
C GLN A 238 10.98 -12.89 2.36
N PHE A 239 11.47 -11.66 2.38
CA PHE A 239 12.14 -11.04 1.22
C PHE A 239 13.55 -11.59 0.91
N ILE A 240 14.13 -12.41 1.81
CA ILE A 240 15.36 -13.16 1.49
C ILE A 240 15.08 -14.38 0.61
N ALA A 241 13.83 -14.80 0.45
CA ALA A 241 13.46 -15.95 -0.36
C ALA A 241 14.00 -15.82 -1.79
N GLY A 242 14.56 -16.91 -2.34
CA GLY A 242 15.12 -16.92 -3.69
C GLY A 242 16.48 -16.22 -3.86
N LYS A 243 17.08 -15.67 -2.79
CA LYS A 243 18.37 -14.97 -2.83
C LYS A 243 19.45 -15.80 -2.14
N GLU A 244 19.99 -16.80 -2.82
CA GLU A 244 20.89 -17.81 -2.23
C GLU A 244 22.07 -17.20 -1.47
N SER A 245 22.82 -16.28 -2.06
CA SER A 245 23.98 -15.63 -1.41
C SER A 245 23.58 -14.88 -0.12
N THR A 246 22.40 -14.24 -0.13
CA THR A 246 21.87 -13.54 1.04
C THR A 246 21.46 -14.54 2.13
N GLN A 247 20.83 -15.64 1.74
CA GLN A 247 20.42 -16.69 2.67
C GLN A 247 21.65 -17.35 3.32
N GLU A 248 22.74 -17.54 2.57
CA GLU A 248 24.02 -18.05 3.11
C GLU A 248 24.62 -17.09 4.16
N GLU A 249 24.79 -15.82 3.83
CA GLU A 249 25.36 -14.86 4.79
C GLU A 249 24.45 -14.67 6.00
N PHE A 250 23.12 -14.68 5.79
CA PHE A 250 22.16 -14.63 6.88
C PHE A 250 22.26 -15.87 7.78
N PHE A 251 22.43 -17.06 7.20
CA PHE A 251 22.64 -18.30 7.97
C PHE A 251 23.89 -18.21 8.85
N HIS A 252 25.00 -17.71 8.33
CA HIS A 252 26.24 -17.53 9.10
C HIS A 252 26.08 -16.47 10.21
N THR A 253 25.38 -15.38 9.93
CA THR A 253 25.09 -14.34 10.91
C THR A 253 24.19 -14.89 12.03
N PHE A 254 23.11 -15.60 11.66
CA PHE A 254 22.23 -16.28 12.60
C PHE A 254 22.99 -17.25 13.50
N SER A 255 23.81 -18.13 12.92
CA SER A 255 24.57 -19.14 13.66
C SER A 255 25.54 -18.50 14.65
N ALA A 256 26.28 -17.47 14.23
CA ALA A 256 27.21 -16.76 15.12
C ALA A 256 26.52 -16.10 16.32
N LEU A 257 25.35 -15.49 16.10
CA LEU A 257 24.56 -14.88 17.17
C LEU A 257 23.94 -15.93 18.10
N TYR A 258 23.40 -16.99 17.53
CA TYR A 258 22.76 -18.06 18.29
C TYR A 258 23.77 -18.79 19.20
N GLU A 259 24.95 -19.11 18.67
CA GLU A 259 26.06 -19.72 19.43
C GLU A 259 26.61 -18.78 20.53
N ALA A 260 26.54 -17.48 20.34
CA ALA A 260 26.88 -16.46 21.32
C ALA A 260 25.72 -16.14 22.30
N GLU A 261 24.64 -16.91 22.25
CA GLU A 261 23.42 -16.71 23.07
C GLU A 261 22.79 -15.33 22.93
N LYS A 262 22.99 -14.69 21.77
CA LYS A 262 22.39 -13.39 21.46
C LYS A 262 20.95 -13.58 20.95
N LEU A 263 20.07 -12.63 21.27
CA LEU A 263 18.66 -12.71 20.94
C LEU A 263 18.42 -12.41 19.44
N ILE A 264 17.65 -13.27 18.78
CA ILE A 264 17.27 -13.14 17.39
C ILE A 264 15.74 -13.06 17.31
N ILE A 265 15.21 -12.00 16.68
CA ILE A 265 13.78 -11.79 16.48
C ILE A 265 13.52 -11.58 14.99
N LEU A 266 12.66 -12.38 14.43
CA LEU A 266 12.31 -12.34 13.00
C LEU A 266 10.81 -12.09 12.84
N THR A 267 10.43 -11.29 11.85
CA THR A 267 9.02 -11.22 11.45
C THR A 267 8.81 -11.67 10.02
N SER A 268 7.61 -12.15 9.71
CA SER A 268 7.21 -12.59 8.37
C SER A 268 5.71 -12.35 8.13
N ASP A 269 5.30 -12.30 6.87
CA ASP A 269 3.89 -12.30 6.49
C ASP A 269 3.26 -13.71 6.55
N ARG A 270 4.10 -14.78 6.67
CA ARG A 270 3.72 -16.19 6.66
C ARG A 270 4.65 -17.03 7.53
N PRO A 271 4.23 -18.26 7.96
CA PRO A 271 5.08 -19.15 8.75
C PRO A 271 6.31 -19.61 7.96
N PRO A 272 7.39 -20.08 8.65
CA PRO A 272 8.64 -20.52 7.99
C PRO A 272 8.45 -21.55 6.88
N LYS A 273 7.50 -22.48 7.06
CA LYS A 273 7.17 -23.55 6.07
C LYS A 273 6.65 -23.01 4.74
N GLU A 274 6.04 -21.85 4.75
CA GLU A 274 5.42 -21.22 3.57
C GLU A 274 6.35 -20.22 2.87
N ILE A 275 7.52 -19.93 3.43
CA ILE A 275 8.52 -19.08 2.78
C ILE A 275 9.25 -19.91 1.72
N ASN A 276 8.94 -19.68 0.45
CA ASN A 276 9.53 -20.42 -0.67
C ASN A 276 10.07 -19.48 -1.74
N PRO A 277 11.27 -19.75 -2.31
CA PRO A 277 12.22 -20.80 -1.89
C PRO A 277 13.10 -20.33 -0.70
N LEU A 278 13.16 -21.13 0.35
CA LEU A 278 14.02 -20.92 1.51
C LEU A 278 14.89 -22.18 1.73
N MET A 279 16.18 -22.01 2.02
CA MET A 279 17.08 -23.11 2.35
C MET A 279 16.58 -23.86 3.58
N ASP A 280 16.57 -25.21 3.53
CA ASP A 280 16.08 -26.07 4.61
C ASP A 280 16.76 -25.82 5.95
N ARG A 281 18.07 -25.54 5.92
CA ARG A 281 18.86 -25.20 7.11
C ARG A 281 18.38 -23.91 7.79
N LEU A 282 17.98 -22.88 7.02
CA LEU A 282 17.38 -21.65 7.57
C LEU A 282 15.98 -21.90 8.09
N ARG A 283 15.16 -22.65 7.34
CA ARG A 283 13.82 -23.02 7.77
C ARG A 283 13.86 -23.72 9.14
N THR A 284 14.73 -24.73 9.30
CA THR A 284 14.94 -25.44 10.55
C THR A 284 15.35 -24.49 11.68
N ARG A 285 16.25 -23.53 11.41
CA ARG A 285 16.70 -22.53 12.40
C ARG A 285 15.55 -21.61 12.84
N PHE A 286 14.69 -21.19 11.92
CA PHE A 286 13.52 -20.35 12.25
C PHE A 286 12.48 -21.11 13.09
N GLU A 287 12.43 -22.42 12.95
CA GLU A 287 11.53 -23.30 13.71
C GLU A 287 12.07 -23.76 15.06
N TRP A 288 13.36 -23.54 15.37
CA TRP A 288 13.97 -23.99 16.63
C TRP A 288 13.45 -23.26 17.87
N GLY A 289 13.10 -22.00 17.74
CA GLY A 289 12.64 -21.17 18.84
C GLY A 289 11.13 -21.13 18.99
N LEU A 290 10.64 -20.00 19.43
CA LEU A 290 9.21 -19.79 19.60
C LEU A 290 8.60 -19.11 18.38
N ILE A 291 7.58 -19.74 17.83
CA ILE A 291 6.79 -19.19 16.73
C ILE A 291 5.49 -18.63 17.31
N ALA A 292 5.23 -17.35 17.08
CA ALA A 292 4.01 -16.69 17.51
C ALA A 292 3.29 -16.08 16.30
N ASP A 293 1.99 -16.31 16.20
CA ASP A 293 1.15 -15.79 15.12
C ASP A 293 0.29 -14.59 15.57
N ILE A 294 0.01 -13.73 14.63
CA ILE A 294 -0.97 -12.66 14.79
C ILE A 294 -2.08 -12.88 13.77
N GLN A 295 -3.26 -13.20 14.29
CA GLN A 295 -4.44 -13.43 13.48
C GLN A 295 -5.16 -12.09 13.14
N PRO A 296 -6.00 -12.06 12.10
CA PRO A 296 -6.84 -10.91 11.80
C PRO A 296 -7.68 -10.49 13.02
N PRO A 297 -7.86 -9.19 13.27
CA PRO A 297 -8.55 -8.69 14.44
C PRO A 297 -10.05 -9.03 14.40
N SER A 298 -10.60 -9.45 15.55
CA SER A 298 -12.05 -9.60 15.72
C SER A 298 -12.76 -8.24 15.55
N PHE A 299 -14.08 -8.28 15.42
CA PHE A 299 -14.87 -7.05 15.34
C PHE A 299 -14.66 -6.15 16.57
N GLU A 300 -14.65 -6.73 17.77
CA GLU A 300 -14.44 -6.02 19.02
C GLU A 300 -13.04 -5.38 19.09
N LEU A 301 -12.01 -6.10 18.65
CA LEU A 301 -10.66 -5.55 18.59
C LEU A 301 -10.56 -4.42 17.57
N ARG A 302 -11.20 -4.54 16.39
CA ARG A 302 -11.25 -3.44 15.43
C ARG A 302 -11.94 -2.20 15.99
N ARG A 303 -13.08 -2.36 16.68
CA ARG A 303 -13.76 -1.26 17.40
C ARG A 303 -12.84 -0.56 18.38
N ALA A 304 -12.13 -1.34 19.20
CA ALA A 304 -11.19 -0.79 20.19
C ALA A 304 -10.04 -0.03 19.52
N ILE A 305 -9.49 -0.56 18.41
CA ILE A 305 -8.43 0.09 17.63
C ILE A 305 -8.94 1.40 17.02
N ILE A 306 -10.11 1.39 16.36
CA ILE A 306 -10.69 2.57 15.74
C ILE A 306 -10.93 3.65 16.80
N LYS A 307 -11.55 3.29 17.92
CA LYS A 307 -11.82 4.20 19.03
C LYS A 307 -10.52 4.83 19.54
N LYS A 308 -9.54 4.03 19.92
CA LYS A 308 -8.28 4.52 20.48
C LYS A 308 -7.52 5.40 19.50
N LYS A 309 -7.38 4.95 18.25
CA LYS A 309 -6.64 5.70 17.20
C LYS A 309 -7.35 7.01 16.83
N SER A 310 -8.69 7.04 16.81
CA SER A 310 -9.42 8.28 16.56
C SER A 310 -9.27 9.27 17.72
N GLU A 311 -9.36 8.80 18.98
CA GLU A 311 -9.13 9.63 20.17
C GLU A 311 -7.70 10.21 20.18
N ASP A 312 -6.68 9.41 19.86
CA ASP A 312 -5.29 9.86 19.75
C ASP A 312 -5.09 10.95 18.67
N MET A 313 -5.93 10.96 17.63
CA MET A 313 -5.96 12.01 16.59
C MET A 313 -6.85 13.20 16.95
N GLY A 314 -7.51 13.21 18.11
CA GLY A 314 -8.47 14.25 18.49
C GLY A 314 -9.83 14.13 17.79
N LEU A 315 -10.16 12.98 17.19
CA LEU A 315 -11.46 12.70 16.61
C LEU A 315 -12.35 11.96 17.59
N THR A 316 -13.57 12.43 17.77
CA THR A 316 -14.58 11.74 18.58
C THR A 316 -15.69 11.23 17.66
N PHE A 317 -15.75 9.92 17.46
CA PHE A 317 -16.84 9.29 16.70
C PHE A 317 -17.97 8.82 17.61
N PRO A 318 -19.24 9.02 17.20
CA PRO A 318 -20.35 8.31 17.83
C PRO A 318 -20.20 6.80 17.66
N PRO A 319 -20.65 5.98 18.64
CA PRO A 319 -20.47 4.52 18.62
C PRO A 319 -20.92 3.86 17.32
N HIS A 320 -22.03 4.30 16.73
CA HIS A 320 -22.56 3.74 15.49
C HIS A 320 -21.65 3.96 14.25
N LEU A 321 -20.82 5.01 14.22
CA LEU A 321 -19.83 5.23 13.15
C LEU A 321 -18.58 4.38 13.36
N ILE A 322 -18.17 4.16 14.62
CA ILE A 322 -17.09 3.22 14.95
C ILE A 322 -17.47 1.81 14.50
N ASP A 323 -18.70 1.38 14.83
CA ASP A 323 -19.23 0.07 14.44
C ASP A 323 -19.28 -0.05 12.92
N TYR A 324 -19.77 0.98 12.24
CA TYR A 324 -19.83 1.02 10.78
C TYR A 324 -18.45 0.89 10.12
N ILE A 325 -17.45 1.63 10.60
CA ILE A 325 -16.06 1.50 10.09
C ILE A 325 -15.52 0.09 10.37
N ALA A 326 -15.77 -0.45 11.58
CA ALA A 326 -15.31 -1.78 11.97
C ALA A 326 -15.94 -2.91 11.15
N GLU A 327 -17.19 -2.78 10.72
CA GLU A 327 -17.88 -3.71 9.82
C GLU A 327 -17.31 -3.68 8.40
N ARG A 328 -16.96 -2.47 7.92
CA ARG A 328 -16.48 -2.26 6.56
C ARG A 328 -15.02 -2.67 6.35
N LEU A 329 -14.20 -2.65 7.41
CA LEU A 329 -12.76 -2.87 7.34
C LEU A 329 -12.37 -4.17 8.06
N ASN A 330 -12.30 -5.28 7.35
CA ASN A 330 -12.22 -6.59 7.97
C ASN A 330 -10.81 -7.07 8.33
N ASN A 331 -9.73 -6.69 7.60
CA ASN A 331 -8.51 -7.48 7.64
C ASN A 331 -7.19 -6.71 7.88
N ASN A 332 -7.19 -5.37 7.92
CA ASN A 332 -5.92 -4.64 7.90
C ASN A 332 -5.94 -3.36 8.76
N ILE A 333 -5.16 -3.37 9.85
CA ILE A 333 -5.06 -2.22 10.76
C ILE A 333 -4.44 -1.00 10.06
N ARG A 334 -3.53 -1.19 9.09
CA ARG A 334 -2.98 -0.07 8.29
C ARG A 334 -4.05 0.63 7.46
N GLN A 335 -5.02 -0.12 6.93
CA GLN A 335 -6.15 0.48 6.21
C GLN A 335 -7.02 1.31 7.17
N ILE A 336 -7.30 0.80 8.38
CA ILE A 336 -8.01 1.55 9.42
C ILE A 336 -7.28 2.87 9.70
N GLU A 337 -5.98 2.84 9.96
CA GLU A 337 -5.18 4.06 10.21
C GLU A 337 -5.19 5.01 9.01
N GLY A 338 -5.07 4.49 7.79
CA GLY A 338 -5.11 5.30 6.56
C GLY A 338 -6.45 6.01 6.37
N ILE A 339 -7.55 5.32 6.67
CA ILE A 339 -8.91 5.88 6.58
C ILE A 339 -9.13 6.92 7.67
N LEU A 340 -8.75 6.64 8.92
CA LEU A 340 -8.87 7.59 10.02
C LEU A 340 -8.07 8.88 9.76
N LYS A 341 -6.84 8.77 9.23
CA LYS A 341 -6.02 9.93 8.84
C LYS A 341 -6.69 10.76 7.75
N LYS A 342 -7.32 10.14 6.74
CA LYS A 342 -8.04 10.86 5.70
C LYS A 342 -9.31 11.54 6.23
N LEU A 343 -10.08 10.85 7.09
CA LEU A 343 -11.26 11.42 7.74
C LEU A 343 -10.88 12.61 8.63
N TYR A 344 -9.78 12.49 9.39
CA TYR A 344 -9.22 13.59 10.16
C TYR A 344 -8.87 14.79 9.28
N ALA A 345 -8.15 14.55 8.17
CA ALA A 345 -7.77 15.62 7.26
C ALA A 345 -9.01 16.33 6.67
N ILE A 346 -10.02 15.57 6.21
CA ILE A 346 -11.26 16.14 5.68
C ILE A 346 -11.93 16.98 6.77
N HIS A 347 -12.17 16.43 7.95
CA HIS A 347 -12.83 17.16 9.06
C HIS A 347 -12.05 18.42 9.45
N SER A 348 -10.73 18.33 9.62
CA SER A 348 -9.87 19.43 10.07
C SER A 348 -9.75 20.56 9.05
N PHE A 349 -9.71 20.23 7.74
CA PHE A 349 -9.54 21.25 6.68
C PHE A 349 -10.85 21.81 6.16
N THR A 350 -11.95 21.06 6.21
CA THR A 350 -13.24 21.50 5.65
C THR A 350 -14.27 21.87 6.71
N GLY A 351 -14.08 21.46 7.97
CA GLY A 351 -15.05 21.62 9.05
C GLY A 351 -16.31 20.77 8.87
N LEU A 352 -16.36 19.89 7.86
CA LEU A 352 -17.51 19.04 7.61
C LEU A 352 -17.65 17.94 8.66
N GLU A 353 -18.88 17.64 9.05
CA GLU A 353 -19.15 16.48 9.90
C GLU A 353 -18.88 15.17 9.17
N ILE A 354 -18.36 14.19 9.91
CA ILE A 354 -18.09 12.86 9.39
C ILE A 354 -19.41 12.07 9.39
N THR A 355 -19.89 11.75 8.19
CA THR A 355 -21.10 10.93 7.95
C THR A 355 -20.74 9.56 7.38
N LYS A 356 -21.73 8.65 7.29
CA LYS A 356 -21.54 7.36 6.63
C LYS A 356 -21.11 7.52 5.17
N GLU A 357 -21.69 8.49 4.46
CA GLU A 357 -21.33 8.78 3.07
C GLU A 357 -19.88 9.25 2.94
N SER A 358 -19.41 10.11 3.85
CA SER A 358 -18.01 10.55 3.86
C SER A 358 -17.05 9.40 4.15
N ILE A 359 -17.43 8.47 5.04
CA ILE A 359 -16.67 7.24 5.34
C ILE A 359 -16.61 6.36 4.10
N ASP A 360 -17.73 6.08 3.42
CA ASP A 360 -17.78 5.27 2.22
C ASP A 360 -16.93 5.85 1.08
N ASN A 361 -16.99 7.16 0.89
CA ASN A 361 -16.15 7.86 -0.08
C ASN A 361 -14.66 7.69 0.23
N VAL A 362 -14.26 7.83 1.49
CA VAL A 362 -12.86 7.64 1.89
C VAL A 362 -12.43 6.18 1.73
N ILE A 363 -13.27 5.21 2.11
CA ILE A 363 -13.00 3.78 1.93
C ILE A 363 -12.81 3.46 0.45
N SER A 364 -13.68 3.94 -0.43
CA SER A 364 -13.59 3.68 -1.88
C SER A 364 -12.32 4.25 -2.52
N ILE A 365 -11.78 5.35 -1.98
CA ILE A 365 -10.51 5.94 -2.45
C ILE A 365 -9.29 5.17 -1.92
N VAL A 366 -9.36 4.65 -0.67
CA VAL A 366 -8.23 3.94 -0.03
C VAL A 366 -8.17 2.49 -0.47
N ASP A 367 -9.32 1.87 -0.64
CA ASP A 367 -9.51 0.48 -1.04
C ASP A 367 -10.63 0.37 -2.09
N PRO A 368 -10.30 0.64 -3.36
CA PRO A 368 -11.29 0.60 -4.45
C PRO A 368 -11.98 -0.76 -4.60
N GLY A 369 -11.38 -1.82 -4.04
CA GLY A 369 -11.96 -3.17 -4.01
C GLY A 369 -12.98 -3.39 -2.88
N ASN A 370 -13.05 -2.49 -1.89
CA ASN A 370 -13.96 -2.59 -0.75
C ASN A 370 -15.33 -1.94 -1.06
N ILE A 371 -16.02 -2.50 -2.02
CA ILE A 371 -17.39 -2.10 -2.35
C ILE A 371 -18.33 -2.69 -1.29
N PRO A 372 -19.33 -1.93 -0.77
CA PRO A 372 -20.36 -2.51 0.10
C PRO A 372 -20.94 -3.78 -0.48
N THR A 373 -21.12 -4.79 0.36
CA THR A 373 -21.58 -6.12 -0.10
C THR A 373 -22.87 -6.01 -0.91
N ASP A 374 -23.81 -5.16 -0.50
CA ASP A 374 -25.06 -4.95 -1.24
C ASP A 374 -24.81 -4.28 -2.60
N ALA A 375 -23.94 -3.26 -2.65
CA ALA A 375 -23.57 -2.62 -3.90
C ALA A 375 -22.78 -3.57 -4.83
N MET A 376 -21.92 -4.43 -4.27
CA MET A 376 -21.23 -5.47 -5.04
C MET A 376 -22.23 -6.49 -5.62
N VAL A 377 -23.21 -6.92 -4.83
CA VAL A 377 -24.28 -7.83 -5.30
C VAL A 377 -25.07 -7.19 -6.45
N GLU A 378 -25.47 -5.93 -6.31
CA GLU A 378 -26.17 -5.21 -7.39
C GLU A 378 -25.30 -5.06 -8.63
N LYS A 379 -24.04 -4.68 -8.47
CA LYS A 379 -23.07 -4.58 -9.56
C LYS A 379 -22.92 -5.91 -10.30
N ILE A 380 -22.78 -7.02 -9.57
CA ILE A 380 -22.72 -8.38 -10.16
C ILE A 380 -23.99 -8.67 -10.96
N LEU A 381 -25.17 -8.44 -10.37
CA LEU A 381 -26.44 -8.69 -11.01
C LEU A 381 -26.62 -7.88 -12.29
N HIS A 382 -26.25 -6.60 -12.28
CA HIS A 382 -26.31 -5.74 -13.46
C HIS A 382 -25.35 -6.19 -14.58
N HIS A 383 -24.13 -6.61 -14.25
CA HIS A 383 -23.17 -7.10 -15.24
C HIS A 383 -23.64 -8.43 -15.87
N VAL A 384 -24.14 -9.36 -15.04
CA VAL A 384 -24.71 -10.62 -15.56
C VAL A 384 -25.96 -10.37 -16.38
N SER A 385 -26.85 -9.48 -15.93
CA SER A 385 -28.04 -9.05 -16.65
C SER A 385 -27.70 -8.54 -18.06
N ARG A 386 -26.71 -7.65 -18.16
CA ARG A 386 -26.25 -7.07 -19.43
C ARG A 386 -25.66 -8.15 -20.36
N LYS A 387 -24.80 -9.02 -19.79
CA LYS A 387 -24.10 -10.05 -20.59
C LYS A 387 -25.03 -11.14 -21.15
N TYR A 388 -26.03 -11.54 -20.37
CA TYR A 388 -26.93 -12.64 -20.75
C TYR A 388 -28.29 -12.16 -21.24
N GLY A 389 -28.54 -10.85 -21.32
CA GLY A 389 -29.81 -10.30 -21.81
C GLY A 389 -31.01 -10.63 -20.93
N VAL A 390 -30.83 -10.84 -19.64
CA VAL A 390 -31.87 -11.23 -18.66
C VAL A 390 -32.01 -10.12 -17.61
N SER A 391 -33.24 -9.65 -17.33
CA SER A 391 -33.43 -8.61 -16.33
C SER A 391 -33.01 -9.04 -14.91
N VAL A 392 -32.58 -8.10 -14.06
CA VAL A 392 -32.18 -8.38 -12.67
C VAL A 392 -33.35 -9.01 -11.90
N GLU A 393 -34.59 -8.55 -12.17
CA GLU A 393 -35.81 -9.08 -11.57
C GLU A 393 -36.01 -10.54 -11.96
N ASP A 394 -35.78 -10.90 -13.23
CA ASP A 394 -35.88 -12.26 -13.71
C ASP A 394 -34.78 -13.17 -13.12
N ILE A 395 -33.57 -12.67 -12.99
CA ILE A 395 -32.49 -13.41 -12.31
C ILE A 395 -32.89 -13.74 -10.86
N LYS A 396 -33.48 -12.80 -10.13
CA LYS A 396 -33.96 -12.99 -8.74
C LYS A 396 -35.26 -13.80 -8.67
N SER A 397 -36.01 -13.91 -9.77
CA SER A 397 -37.33 -14.55 -9.82
C SER A 397 -37.31 -16.09 -9.66
N LYS A 398 -38.49 -16.70 -9.56
CA LYS A 398 -38.66 -18.18 -9.53
C LYS A 398 -38.74 -18.82 -10.92
N LYS A 399 -38.62 -18.05 -12.01
CA LYS A 399 -38.66 -18.56 -13.38
C LYS A 399 -37.56 -19.60 -13.65
N LYS A 400 -37.86 -20.62 -14.47
CA LYS A 400 -36.97 -21.78 -14.71
C LYS A 400 -36.52 -21.90 -16.18
N THR A 401 -36.68 -20.87 -17.01
CA THR A 401 -36.11 -20.91 -18.38
C THR A 401 -34.60 -21.05 -18.34
N ASP A 402 -34.02 -21.79 -19.27
CA ASP A 402 -32.60 -22.13 -19.24
C ASP A 402 -31.68 -20.88 -19.20
N SER A 403 -32.03 -19.82 -19.93
CA SER A 403 -31.29 -18.57 -19.93
C SER A 403 -31.33 -17.90 -18.56
N ILE A 404 -32.49 -17.80 -17.92
CA ILE A 404 -32.68 -17.20 -16.59
C ILE A 404 -32.01 -18.04 -15.51
N ALA A 405 -32.15 -19.38 -15.60
CA ALA A 405 -31.53 -20.29 -14.65
C ALA A 405 -30.00 -20.25 -14.77
N GLY A 406 -29.45 -20.18 -15.98
CA GLY A 406 -28.03 -20.04 -16.25
C GLY A 406 -27.46 -18.74 -15.67
N ALA A 407 -28.08 -17.60 -15.97
CA ALA A 407 -27.70 -16.30 -15.44
C ALA A 407 -27.73 -16.25 -13.89
N ARG A 408 -28.76 -16.88 -13.30
CA ARG A 408 -28.88 -17.02 -11.85
C ARG A 408 -27.78 -17.87 -11.24
N HIS A 409 -27.42 -19.02 -11.82
CA HIS A 409 -26.33 -19.86 -11.31
C HIS A 409 -24.99 -19.15 -11.36
N ILE A 410 -24.72 -18.41 -12.44
CA ILE A 410 -23.51 -17.62 -12.60
C ILE A 410 -23.49 -16.47 -11.57
N SER A 411 -24.59 -15.75 -11.37
CA SER A 411 -24.68 -14.69 -10.36
C SER A 411 -24.40 -15.21 -8.97
N ILE A 412 -25.01 -16.35 -8.59
CA ILE A 412 -24.79 -16.99 -7.29
C ILE A 412 -23.31 -17.38 -7.11
N TYR A 413 -22.69 -17.97 -8.13
CA TYR A 413 -21.27 -18.36 -8.09
C TYR A 413 -20.35 -17.15 -7.93
N ILE A 414 -20.56 -16.08 -8.72
CA ILE A 414 -19.75 -14.88 -8.67
C ILE A 414 -19.93 -14.14 -7.33
N ILE A 415 -21.16 -14.03 -6.82
CA ILE A 415 -21.44 -13.45 -5.49
C ILE A 415 -20.67 -14.23 -4.42
N ARG A 416 -20.72 -15.57 -4.43
CA ARG A 416 -19.96 -16.39 -3.47
C ARG A 416 -18.44 -16.20 -3.59
N LYS A 417 -17.93 -15.97 -4.80
CA LYS A 417 -16.50 -15.79 -5.09
C LYS A 417 -15.99 -14.38 -4.72
N LEU A 418 -16.84 -13.36 -4.81
CA LEU A 418 -16.45 -11.95 -4.62
C LEU A 418 -16.95 -11.31 -3.32
N THR A 419 -17.77 -12.04 -2.54
CA THR A 419 -18.29 -11.53 -1.26
C THR A 419 -18.17 -12.60 -0.16
N ASP A 420 -18.16 -12.14 1.09
CA ASP A 420 -18.12 -13.03 2.26
C ASP A 420 -19.50 -13.53 2.70
N LEU A 421 -20.55 -13.31 1.88
CA LEU A 421 -21.90 -13.73 2.21
C LEU A 421 -21.99 -15.23 2.43
N SER A 422 -22.68 -15.63 3.49
CA SER A 422 -23.00 -17.02 3.76
C SER A 422 -23.99 -17.57 2.73
N LEU A 423 -24.01 -18.89 2.55
CA LEU A 423 -24.97 -19.55 1.64
C LEU A 423 -26.44 -19.23 1.97
N LYS A 424 -26.74 -18.98 3.26
CA LYS A 424 -28.09 -18.57 3.70
C LYS A 424 -28.44 -17.15 3.27
N GLU A 425 -27.48 -16.21 3.36
CA GLU A 425 -27.67 -14.83 2.93
C GLU A 425 -27.80 -14.73 1.41
N ILE A 426 -26.97 -15.45 0.65
CA ILE A 426 -27.12 -15.56 -0.80
C ILE A 426 -28.50 -16.13 -1.14
N GLY A 427 -28.94 -17.17 -0.42
CA GLY A 427 -30.27 -17.75 -0.60
C GLY A 427 -31.40 -16.72 -0.41
N LYS A 428 -31.30 -15.85 0.58
CA LYS A 428 -32.28 -14.76 0.82
C LYS A 428 -32.37 -13.79 -0.37
N ILE A 429 -31.24 -13.41 -0.99
CA ILE A 429 -31.20 -12.48 -2.14
C ILE A 429 -32.00 -13.04 -3.33
N PHE A 430 -31.96 -14.35 -3.54
CA PHE A 430 -32.64 -15.02 -4.67
C PHE A 430 -33.98 -15.70 -4.26
N GLY A 431 -34.40 -15.56 -3.01
CA GLY A 431 -35.60 -16.27 -2.50
C GLY A 431 -35.49 -17.79 -2.63
N ARG A 432 -34.32 -18.36 -2.30
CA ARG A 432 -33.97 -19.78 -2.43
C ARG A 432 -33.38 -20.33 -1.14
N ASP A 433 -33.53 -21.67 -0.97
CA ASP A 433 -32.88 -22.36 0.13
C ASP A 433 -31.37 -22.52 -0.11
N HIS A 434 -30.60 -22.64 0.97
CA HIS A 434 -29.15 -22.82 0.92
C HIS A 434 -28.72 -24.05 0.08
N SER A 435 -29.53 -25.13 0.05
CA SER A 435 -29.29 -26.31 -0.77
C SER A 435 -29.34 -25.99 -2.29
N THR A 436 -30.25 -25.12 -2.71
CA THR A 436 -30.33 -24.62 -4.09
C THR A 436 -29.12 -23.77 -4.45
N VAL A 437 -28.62 -22.98 -3.50
CA VAL A 437 -27.38 -22.16 -3.68
C VAL A 437 -26.18 -23.08 -3.89
N ILE A 438 -26.01 -24.13 -3.06
CA ILE A 438 -24.96 -25.13 -3.21
C ILE A 438 -25.04 -25.82 -4.57
N SER A 439 -26.24 -26.28 -4.95
CA SER A 439 -26.46 -26.93 -6.26
C SER A 439 -26.08 -26.01 -7.43
N SER A 440 -26.36 -24.71 -7.31
CA SER A 440 -25.98 -23.68 -8.31
C SER A 440 -24.48 -23.54 -8.43
N ILE A 441 -23.75 -23.46 -7.31
CA ILE A 441 -22.30 -23.38 -7.27
C ILE A 441 -21.66 -24.62 -7.89
N ASN A 442 -22.08 -25.83 -7.44
CA ASN A 442 -21.56 -27.09 -7.95
C ASN A 442 -21.78 -27.24 -9.46
N LYS A 443 -22.91 -26.74 -9.99
CA LYS A 443 -23.19 -26.77 -11.42
C LYS A 443 -22.20 -25.91 -12.21
N ILE A 444 -21.85 -24.73 -11.72
CA ILE A 444 -20.86 -23.87 -12.37
C ILE A 444 -19.45 -24.47 -12.25
N GLU A 445 -19.07 -25.00 -11.10
CA GLU A 445 -17.80 -25.71 -10.92
C GLU A 445 -17.65 -26.93 -11.83
N LEU A 446 -18.73 -27.69 -12.02
CA LEU A 446 -18.74 -28.78 -12.97
C LEU A 446 -18.54 -28.28 -14.41
N ASN A 447 -19.24 -27.21 -14.80
CA ASN A 447 -19.09 -26.63 -16.13
C ASN A 447 -17.65 -26.10 -16.36
N ILE A 448 -17.03 -25.51 -15.37
CA ILE A 448 -15.62 -25.05 -15.43
C ILE A 448 -14.69 -26.25 -15.75
N LYS A 449 -14.97 -27.43 -15.17
CA LYS A 449 -14.14 -28.63 -15.39
C LYS A 449 -14.45 -29.36 -16.72
N THR A 450 -15.66 -29.25 -17.23
CA THR A 450 -16.14 -30.09 -18.37
C THR A 450 -16.27 -29.34 -19.67
N VAL A 451 -16.48 -28.02 -19.64
CA VAL A 451 -16.71 -27.21 -20.85
C VAL A 451 -15.45 -26.40 -21.18
N LYS A 452 -14.94 -26.63 -22.38
CA LYS A 452 -13.72 -25.91 -22.87
C LYS A 452 -13.97 -24.40 -22.92
N ASN A 453 -13.07 -23.60 -22.37
CA ASN A 453 -13.09 -22.14 -22.28
C ASN A 453 -14.11 -21.53 -21.29
N TYR A 454 -14.95 -22.31 -20.61
CA TYR A 454 -15.94 -21.76 -19.67
C TYR A 454 -15.30 -21.06 -18.46
N GLU A 455 -14.18 -21.58 -17.99
CA GLU A 455 -13.38 -20.92 -16.93
C GLU A 455 -12.90 -19.53 -17.37
N GLY A 456 -12.41 -19.42 -18.60
CA GLY A 456 -11.97 -18.15 -19.19
C GLY A 456 -13.09 -17.10 -19.23
N GLU A 457 -14.30 -17.52 -19.62
CA GLU A 457 -15.49 -16.66 -19.66
C GLU A 457 -15.89 -16.14 -18.28
N ILE A 458 -15.87 -17.01 -17.26
CA ILE A 458 -16.19 -16.62 -15.89
C ILE A 458 -15.11 -15.69 -15.31
N ASN A 459 -13.83 -15.99 -15.56
CA ASN A 459 -12.74 -15.16 -15.09
C ASN A 459 -12.72 -13.77 -15.76
N LEU A 460 -13.05 -13.69 -17.06
CA LEU A 460 -13.21 -12.43 -17.76
C LEU A 460 -14.35 -11.60 -17.15
N LEU A 461 -15.51 -12.22 -16.90
CA LEU A 461 -16.65 -11.54 -16.27
C LEU A 461 -16.32 -11.05 -14.86
N VAL A 462 -15.60 -11.86 -14.08
CA VAL A 462 -15.11 -11.46 -12.73
C VAL A 462 -14.17 -10.26 -12.83
N LYS A 463 -13.29 -10.24 -13.83
CA LYS A 463 -12.37 -9.12 -14.08
C LYS A 463 -13.14 -7.84 -14.47
N GLU A 464 -14.06 -7.92 -15.41
CA GLU A 464 -14.93 -6.80 -15.82
C GLU A 464 -15.72 -6.22 -14.62
N ILE A 465 -16.20 -7.07 -13.71
CA ILE A 465 -16.91 -6.62 -12.51
C ILE A 465 -15.97 -5.92 -11.52
N LYS A 466 -14.71 -6.30 -11.43
CA LYS A 466 -13.72 -5.67 -10.54
C LYS A 466 -13.18 -4.35 -11.09
N ASP A 467 -12.98 -4.28 -12.41
CA ASP A 467 -12.30 -3.15 -13.07
C ASP A 467 -13.25 -1.97 -13.35
N ASN A 468 -14.57 -2.18 -13.38
CA ASN A 468 -15.60 -1.15 -13.51
C ASN A 468 -16.22 -0.79 -12.17
#